data_9a76afd07c30f52995a3654b49bde248
#
_entry.id   9a76afd07c30f52995a3654b49bde248
#
_cell.length_a   1.000
_cell.length_b   1.000
_cell.length_c   1.000
_cell.angle_alpha   90.00
_cell.angle_beta   90.00
_cell.angle_gamma   90.00
#
_symmetry.space_group_name_H-M   'P 1'
#
loop_
_entity.id
_entity.type
_entity.pdbx_description
1 polymer ?
#
loop_
_entity_poly.entity_id
_entity_poly.type
_entity_poly.pdbx_seq_one_letter_code
_entity_poly.pdbx_strand_id
1 'polypeptide(L)'
;MDSVNLSPRLAAVASFVPKGARLADIGSDHAYLPAHLLLKSHIDFAVVGEVAKGPLENARQELKRQRLLAATALRLADGLAAVTDDDQVDTVTIAGMGGILIRDILAAAKQRGQSFTTLILQPNTDEQVVREWLVQHGYQITRSEEHTS
;
A
#
# COMPACT_ATOMS: atom_id res chain seq x y z
N MET A 1 22.03 5.12 -13.14
CA MET A 1 21.28 4.20 -12.29
C MET A 1 19.98 4.86 -11.87
N ASP A 2 18.90 4.20 -12.16
CA ASP A 2 17.59 4.74 -11.84
C ASP A 2 17.28 4.55 -10.37
N SER A 3 16.86 5.61 -9.74
CA SER A 3 16.36 5.57 -8.39
C SER A 3 15.04 6.33 -8.32
N VAL A 4 14.23 5.96 -7.34
CA VAL A 4 12.96 6.63 -7.09
C VAL A 4 13.10 7.41 -5.79
N ASN A 5 12.97 8.73 -5.90
CA ASN A 5 13.01 9.61 -4.74
C ASN A 5 11.59 9.69 -4.15
N LEU A 6 11.47 9.28 -2.91
CA LEU A 6 10.19 9.32 -2.20
C LEU A 6 10.05 10.66 -1.46
N SER A 7 8.80 11.15 -1.39
CA SER A 7 8.50 12.23 -0.48
C SER A 7 8.79 11.79 0.96
N PRO A 8 9.01 12.73 1.90
CA PRO A 8 9.22 12.33 3.30
C PRO A 8 8.11 11.44 3.85
N ARG A 9 6.86 11.70 3.46
CA ARG A 9 5.72 10.89 3.87
C ARG A 9 5.82 9.46 3.37
N LEU A 10 6.10 9.28 2.07
CA LEU A 10 6.23 7.94 1.50
C LEU A 10 7.51 7.23 1.98
N ALA A 11 8.57 7.98 2.22
CA ALA A 11 9.79 7.40 2.79
C ALA A 11 9.52 6.82 4.18
N ALA A 12 8.72 7.50 4.99
CA ALA A 12 8.33 6.99 6.30
C ALA A 12 7.52 5.69 6.16
N VAL A 13 6.56 5.67 5.24
CA VAL A 13 5.76 4.46 4.98
C VAL A 13 6.68 3.31 4.54
N ALA A 14 7.60 3.58 3.62
CA ALA A 14 8.53 2.57 3.12
C ALA A 14 9.38 1.97 4.23
N SER A 15 9.77 2.79 5.21
CA SER A 15 10.63 2.35 6.30
C SER A 15 9.98 1.28 7.19
N PHE A 16 8.66 1.18 7.18
CA PHE A 16 7.94 0.18 7.97
C PHE A 16 7.71 -1.14 7.22
N VAL A 17 7.97 -1.19 5.92
CA VAL A 17 7.75 -2.41 5.13
C VAL A 17 8.82 -3.43 5.48
N PRO A 18 8.44 -4.63 5.96
CA PRO A 18 9.42 -5.67 6.27
C PRO A 18 10.17 -6.13 5.04
N LYS A 19 11.45 -6.47 5.22
CA LYS A 19 12.24 -7.05 4.13
C LYS A 19 11.62 -8.38 3.71
N GLY A 20 11.52 -8.59 2.41
CA GLY A 20 10.92 -9.80 1.86
C GLY A 20 9.41 -9.81 1.86
N ALA A 21 8.76 -8.69 2.22
CA ALA A 21 7.31 -8.60 2.22
C ALA A 21 6.74 -8.81 0.81
N ARG A 22 5.59 -9.46 0.74
CA ARG A 22 4.77 -9.46 -0.47
C ARG A 22 3.73 -8.36 -0.29
N LEU A 23 3.88 -7.32 -1.05
CA LEU A 23 3.24 -6.03 -0.80
C LEU A 23 2.00 -5.83 -1.66
N ALA A 24 0.98 -5.21 -1.10
CA ALA A 24 -0.08 -4.58 -1.88
C ALA A 24 -0.09 -3.10 -1.54
N ASP A 25 0.12 -2.26 -2.54
CA ASP A 25 0.06 -0.81 -2.40
C ASP A 25 -1.24 -0.32 -3.03
N ILE A 26 -2.14 0.18 -2.21
CA ILE A 26 -3.50 0.54 -2.63
C ILE A 26 -3.61 2.04 -2.78
N GLY A 27 -4.04 2.48 -3.96
CA GLY A 27 -4.07 3.89 -4.30
C GLY A 27 -2.68 4.43 -4.53
N SER A 28 -1.88 3.68 -5.28
CA SER A 28 -0.45 3.90 -5.44
C SER A 28 -0.11 5.13 -6.26
N ASP A 29 -1.02 5.56 -7.13
CA ASP A 29 -0.88 6.66 -8.08
C ASP A 29 0.26 6.41 -9.08
N HIS A 30 1.49 6.84 -8.80
CA HIS A 30 2.62 6.64 -9.70
C HIS A 30 3.47 5.41 -9.37
N ALA A 31 3.04 4.61 -8.40
CA ALA A 31 3.76 3.42 -7.94
C ALA A 31 5.20 3.71 -7.46
N TYR A 32 5.45 4.91 -6.97
CA TYR A 32 6.79 5.26 -6.49
C TYR A 32 7.22 4.42 -5.31
N LEU A 33 6.29 4.10 -4.39
CA LEU A 33 6.62 3.32 -3.21
C LEU A 33 7.03 1.88 -3.56
N PRO A 34 6.20 1.11 -4.30
CA PRO A 34 6.65 -0.23 -4.69
C PRO A 34 7.89 -0.20 -5.59
N ALA A 35 8.00 0.78 -6.49
CA ALA A 35 9.19 0.88 -7.35
C ALA A 35 10.45 1.05 -6.51
N HIS A 36 10.41 1.95 -5.53
CA HIS A 36 11.55 2.19 -4.63
C HIS A 36 11.98 0.89 -3.93
N LEU A 37 11.01 0.16 -3.37
CA LEU A 37 11.30 -1.05 -2.61
C LEU A 37 11.80 -2.19 -3.50
N LEU A 38 11.25 -2.31 -4.71
CA LEU A 38 11.70 -3.32 -5.68
C LEU A 38 13.10 -3.01 -6.19
N LEU A 39 13.41 -1.75 -6.49
CA LEU A 39 14.74 -1.36 -6.97
C LEU A 39 15.83 -1.62 -5.93
N LYS A 40 15.48 -1.52 -4.65
CA LYS A 40 16.42 -1.80 -3.56
C LYS A 40 16.48 -3.29 -3.21
N SER A 41 15.74 -4.12 -3.90
CA SER A 41 15.62 -5.55 -3.58
C SER A 41 15.14 -5.80 -2.15
N HIS A 42 14.40 -4.84 -1.60
CA HIS A 42 13.81 -4.98 -0.27
C HIS A 42 12.61 -5.90 -0.32
N ILE A 43 11.86 -5.85 -1.43
CA ILE A 43 10.77 -6.78 -1.75
C ILE A 43 10.99 -7.32 -3.15
N ASP A 44 10.32 -8.45 -3.47
CA ASP A 44 10.42 -9.10 -4.77
C ASP A 44 9.13 -9.02 -5.57
N PHE A 45 8.02 -8.65 -4.95
CA PHE A 45 6.72 -8.65 -5.60
C PHE A 45 5.80 -7.62 -4.96
N ALA A 46 5.00 -6.94 -5.79
CA ALA A 46 3.98 -6.01 -5.32
C ALA A 46 2.74 -6.06 -6.21
N VAL A 47 1.57 -6.05 -5.55
CA VAL A 47 0.30 -5.74 -6.20
C VAL A 47 0.13 -4.23 -6.14
N VAL A 48 -0.22 -3.62 -7.27
CA VAL A 48 -0.50 -2.19 -7.37
C VAL A 48 -1.97 -2.05 -7.72
N GLY A 49 -2.78 -1.58 -6.80
CA GLY A 49 -4.22 -1.47 -6.97
C GLY A 49 -4.65 -0.03 -7.12
N GLU A 50 -5.49 0.24 -8.12
CA GLU A 50 -6.09 1.55 -8.35
C GLU A 50 -7.55 1.40 -8.75
N VAL A 51 -8.37 2.33 -8.28
CA VAL A 51 -9.79 2.33 -8.62
C VAL A 51 -10.07 3.05 -9.93
N ALA A 52 -9.15 3.88 -10.40
CA ALA A 52 -9.33 4.68 -11.60
C ALA A 52 -8.25 4.35 -12.64
N LYS A 53 -8.64 4.44 -13.92
CA LYS A 53 -7.75 4.08 -15.03
C LYS A 53 -6.55 5.01 -15.17
N GLY A 54 -6.73 6.31 -14.95
CA GLY A 54 -5.67 7.29 -15.06
C GLY A 54 -4.50 6.99 -14.13
N PRO A 55 -4.73 6.91 -12.82
CA PRO A 55 -3.69 6.54 -11.87
C PRO A 55 -3.07 5.17 -12.14
N LEU A 56 -3.87 4.20 -12.58
CA LEU A 56 -3.32 2.88 -12.92
C LEU A 56 -2.36 2.97 -14.10
N GLU A 57 -2.68 3.76 -15.11
CA GLU A 57 -1.81 3.95 -16.25
C GLU A 57 -0.53 4.69 -15.87
N ASN A 58 -0.63 5.69 -14.98
CA ASN A 58 0.55 6.37 -14.44
C ASN A 58 1.49 5.38 -13.75
N ALA A 59 0.91 4.49 -12.95
CA ALA A 59 1.69 3.45 -12.26
C ALA A 59 2.35 2.51 -13.26
N ARG A 60 1.61 2.10 -14.29
CA ARG A 60 2.14 1.20 -15.33
C ARG A 60 3.34 1.82 -16.03
N GLN A 61 3.23 3.09 -16.41
CA GLN A 61 4.30 3.78 -17.11
C GLN A 61 5.56 3.92 -16.25
N GLU A 62 5.38 4.23 -14.97
CA GLU A 62 6.53 4.33 -14.06
C GLU A 62 7.22 2.97 -13.87
N LEU A 63 6.44 1.91 -13.66
CA LEU A 63 7.00 0.57 -13.48
C LEU A 63 7.65 0.06 -14.77
N LYS A 64 7.07 0.38 -15.92
CA LYS A 64 7.66 0.03 -17.22
C LYS A 64 8.99 0.76 -17.41
N ARG A 65 9.02 2.06 -17.08
CA ARG A 65 10.24 2.87 -17.21
C ARG A 65 11.36 2.31 -16.34
N GLN A 66 11.03 1.81 -15.16
CA GLN A 66 12.00 1.23 -14.23
C GLN A 66 12.27 -0.26 -14.48
N ARG A 67 11.62 -0.84 -15.50
CA ARG A 67 11.77 -2.28 -15.85
C ARG A 67 11.30 -3.20 -14.72
N LEU A 68 10.20 -2.84 -14.06
CA LEU A 68 9.68 -3.57 -12.91
C LEU A 68 8.35 -4.26 -13.15
N LEU A 69 7.81 -4.22 -14.40
CA LEU A 69 6.48 -4.78 -14.66
C LEU A 69 6.39 -6.27 -14.30
N ALA A 70 7.46 -7.03 -14.56
CA ALA A 70 7.45 -8.46 -14.28
C ALA A 70 7.36 -8.80 -12.80
N ALA A 71 7.73 -7.85 -11.92
CA ALA A 71 7.68 -8.02 -10.47
C ALA A 71 6.40 -7.47 -9.85
N THR A 72 5.44 -7.02 -10.68
CA THR A 72 4.23 -6.36 -10.19
C THR A 72 3.00 -6.93 -10.84
N ALA A 73 1.87 -6.82 -10.13
CA ALA A 73 0.54 -7.09 -10.66
C ALA A 73 -0.26 -5.80 -10.54
N LEU A 74 -0.55 -5.18 -11.69
CA LEU A 74 -1.34 -3.94 -11.74
C LEU A 74 -2.80 -4.29 -11.95
N ARG A 75 -3.67 -3.76 -11.10
CA ARG A 75 -5.09 -4.12 -11.15
C ARG A 75 -5.99 -2.92 -10.93
N LEU A 76 -7.00 -2.82 -11.76
CA LEU A 76 -8.07 -1.85 -11.60
C LEU A 76 -9.13 -2.49 -10.72
N ALA A 77 -9.25 -2.06 -9.48
CA ALA A 77 -10.17 -2.66 -8.53
C ALA A 77 -10.44 -1.71 -7.36
N ASP A 78 -11.49 -1.98 -6.62
CA ASP A 78 -11.87 -1.21 -5.46
C ASP A 78 -11.13 -1.72 -4.23
N GLY A 79 -10.21 -0.91 -3.72
CA GLY A 79 -9.47 -1.20 -2.50
C GLY A 79 -8.75 -2.56 -2.58
N LEU A 80 -8.89 -3.36 -1.54
CA LEU A 80 -8.21 -4.64 -1.44
C LEU A 80 -8.86 -5.76 -2.25
N ALA A 81 -9.93 -5.46 -3.01
CA ALA A 81 -10.41 -6.37 -4.04
C ALA A 81 -9.34 -6.59 -5.13
N ALA A 82 -8.34 -5.73 -5.20
CA ALA A 82 -7.21 -5.90 -6.11
C ALA A 82 -6.33 -7.12 -5.77
N VAL A 83 -6.42 -7.63 -4.55
CA VAL A 83 -5.56 -8.71 -4.06
C VAL A 83 -6.30 -10.04 -4.12
N THR A 84 -5.63 -11.08 -4.66
CA THR A 84 -6.16 -12.44 -4.68
C THR A 84 -5.32 -13.33 -3.74
N ASP A 85 -5.87 -14.49 -3.38
CA ASP A 85 -5.17 -15.44 -2.51
C ASP A 85 -3.84 -15.90 -3.12
N ASP A 86 -3.81 -16.06 -4.44
CA ASP A 86 -2.60 -16.51 -5.14
C ASP A 86 -1.45 -15.52 -5.01
N ASP A 87 -1.75 -14.25 -4.77
CA ASP A 87 -0.71 -13.23 -4.60
C ASP A 87 0.11 -13.44 -3.33
N GLN A 88 -0.47 -14.08 -2.33
CA GLN A 88 0.16 -14.32 -1.03
C GLN A 88 0.68 -13.03 -0.40
N VAL A 89 -0.11 -11.97 -0.50
CA VAL A 89 0.22 -10.68 0.10
C VAL A 89 0.16 -10.78 1.62
N ASP A 90 1.20 -10.31 2.28
CA ASP A 90 1.26 -10.26 3.73
C ASP A 90 1.29 -8.84 4.29
N THR A 91 1.58 -7.85 3.45
CA THR A 91 1.76 -6.46 3.87
C THR A 91 0.96 -5.54 2.96
N VAL A 92 0.22 -4.63 3.55
CA VAL A 92 -0.59 -3.65 2.82
C VAL A 92 -0.13 -2.24 3.19
N THR A 93 0.08 -1.40 2.19
CA THR A 93 0.32 0.02 2.37
C THR A 93 -0.84 0.81 1.76
N ILE A 94 -1.39 1.74 2.53
CA ILE A 94 -2.40 2.68 2.06
C ILE A 94 -2.01 4.06 2.60
N ALA A 95 -1.61 4.94 1.71
CA ALA A 95 -1.14 6.27 2.08
C ALA A 95 -1.85 7.34 1.26
N GLY A 96 -2.07 8.49 1.88
CA GLY A 96 -2.58 9.66 1.18
C GLY A 96 -4.09 9.67 0.95
N MET A 97 -4.83 8.86 1.71
CA MET A 97 -6.30 8.84 1.67
C MET A 97 -6.86 9.33 2.99
N GLY A 98 -8.12 9.74 3.00
CA GLY A 98 -8.83 10.03 4.24
C GLY A 98 -9.04 8.78 5.07
N GLY A 99 -9.06 8.93 6.39
CA GLY A 99 -9.18 7.80 7.31
C GLY A 99 -10.47 7.02 7.17
N ILE A 100 -11.57 7.70 6.84
CA ILE A 100 -12.85 7.00 6.64
C ILE A 100 -12.76 6.05 5.45
N LEU A 101 -12.15 6.49 4.34
CA LEU A 101 -11.96 5.64 3.17
C LEU A 101 -11.05 4.45 3.50
N ILE A 102 -9.96 4.69 4.22
CA ILE A 102 -9.05 3.62 4.63
C ILE A 102 -9.81 2.58 5.47
N ARG A 103 -10.58 3.05 6.46
CA ARG A 103 -11.40 2.16 7.28
C ARG A 103 -12.35 1.33 6.43
N ASP A 104 -13.02 1.95 5.46
CA ASP A 104 -13.97 1.25 4.61
C ASP A 104 -13.28 0.19 3.75
N ILE A 105 -12.09 0.47 3.25
CA ILE A 105 -11.27 -0.49 2.51
C ILE A 105 -10.94 -1.70 3.38
N LEU A 106 -10.51 -1.45 4.62
CA LEU A 106 -10.15 -2.52 5.55
C LEU A 106 -11.37 -3.33 5.97
N ALA A 107 -12.50 -2.68 6.22
CA ALA A 107 -13.73 -3.35 6.60
C ALA A 107 -14.24 -4.26 5.48
N ALA A 108 -14.19 -3.79 4.23
CA ALA A 108 -14.58 -4.59 3.08
C ALA A 108 -13.67 -5.80 2.91
N ALA A 109 -12.36 -5.62 3.11
CA ALA A 109 -11.41 -6.72 3.05
C ALA A 109 -11.73 -7.80 4.08
N LYS A 110 -12.04 -7.37 5.31
CA LYS A 110 -12.40 -8.32 6.37
C LYS A 110 -13.66 -9.10 6.02
N GLN A 111 -14.65 -8.44 5.43
CA GLN A 111 -15.89 -9.12 5.00
C GLN A 111 -15.62 -10.16 3.92
N ARG A 112 -14.61 -9.95 3.07
CA ARG A 112 -14.22 -10.93 2.06
C ARG A 112 -13.37 -12.07 2.62
N GLY A 113 -13.04 -12.03 3.90
CA GLY A 113 -12.18 -13.03 4.53
C GLY A 113 -10.69 -12.82 4.30
N GLN A 114 -10.30 -11.64 3.84
CA GLN A 114 -8.88 -11.32 3.65
C GLN A 114 -8.24 -10.95 4.99
N SER A 115 -7.01 -11.41 5.19
CA SER A 115 -6.23 -11.03 6.36
C SER A 115 -4.78 -10.78 5.96
N PHE A 116 -4.14 -9.87 6.66
CA PHE A 116 -2.76 -9.47 6.37
C PHE A 116 -2.00 -9.34 7.67
N THR A 117 -0.74 -9.72 7.63
CA THR A 117 0.11 -9.68 8.82
C THR A 117 0.44 -8.26 9.23
N THR A 118 0.68 -7.38 8.24
CA THR A 118 1.17 -6.02 8.48
C THR A 118 0.36 -5.03 7.67
N LEU A 119 -0.17 -4.02 8.36
CA LEU A 119 -0.86 -2.90 7.73
C LEU A 119 -0.09 -1.63 8.04
N ILE A 120 0.28 -0.88 7.00
CA ILE A 120 0.99 0.39 7.12
C ILE A 120 0.11 1.46 6.50
N LEU A 121 -0.47 2.29 7.34
CA LEU A 121 -1.56 3.18 6.96
C LEU A 121 -1.17 4.62 7.27
N GLN A 122 -1.36 5.50 6.29
CA GLN A 122 -1.07 6.92 6.46
C GLN A 122 -2.31 7.71 6.05
N PRO A 123 -3.25 7.93 6.98
CA PRO A 123 -4.44 8.73 6.69
C PRO A 123 -4.11 10.23 6.66
N ASN A 124 -4.72 10.96 5.72
CA ASN A 124 -4.61 12.42 5.65
C ASN A 124 -5.55 13.10 6.64
N THR A 125 -6.66 12.46 6.95
CA THR A 125 -7.70 12.97 7.85
C THR A 125 -8.24 11.80 8.65
N ASP A 126 -8.97 12.09 9.72
CA ASP A 126 -9.73 11.09 10.49
C ASP A 126 -8.87 9.92 10.96
N GLU A 127 -7.66 10.20 11.41
CA GLU A 127 -6.73 9.18 11.91
C GLU A 127 -7.36 8.38 13.04
N GLN A 128 -8.14 9.02 13.89
CA GLN A 128 -8.77 8.36 15.03
C GLN A 128 -9.71 7.25 14.59
N VAL A 129 -10.42 7.45 13.49
CA VAL A 129 -11.34 6.44 12.94
C VAL A 129 -10.57 5.17 12.58
N VAL A 130 -9.39 5.32 11.97
CA VAL A 130 -8.54 4.19 11.59
C VAL A 130 -8.03 3.46 12.83
N ARG A 131 -7.53 4.20 13.82
CA ARG A 131 -7.01 3.63 15.06
C ARG A 131 -8.08 2.83 15.80
N GLU A 132 -9.28 3.38 15.92
CA GLU A 132 -10.39 2.71 16.59
C GLU A 132 -10.76 1.42 15.87
N TRP A 133 -10.82 1.45 14.54
CA TRP A 133 -11.15 0.25 13.76
C TRP A 133 -10.11 -0.85 13.99
N LEU A 134 -8.82 -0.49 13.95
CA LEU A 134 -7.74 -1.45 14.13
C LEU A 134 -7.81 -2.13 15.50
N VAL A 135 -7.99 -1.35 16.56
CA VAL A 135 -8.08 -1.89 17.92
C VAL A 135 -9.30 -2.80 18.07
N GLN A 136 -10.45 -2.38 17.53
CA GLN A 136 -11.69 -3.17 17.60
C GLN A 136 -11.60 -4.50 16.87
N HIS A 137 -10.73 -4.59 15.88
CA HIS A 137 -10.61 -5.79 15.04
C HIS A 137 -9.34 -6.59 15.31
N GLY A 138 -8.75 -6.39 16.50
CA GLY A 138 -7.68 -7.25 16.97
C GLY A 138 -6.29 -6.92 16.46
N TYR A 139 -6.12 -5.78 15.79
CA TYR A 139 -4.80 -5.33 15.39
C TYR A 139 -4.11 -4.60 16.53
N GLN A 140 -2.81 -4.82 16.65
CA GLN A 140 -1.97 -4.10 17.58
C GLN A 140 -1.24 -2.98 16.87
N ILE A 141 -1.34 -1.76 17.39
CA ILE A 141 -0.59 -0.63 16.84
C ILE A 141 0.79 -0.65 17.47
N THR A 142 1.79 -1.06 16.70
CA THR A 142 3.14 -1.23 17.21
C THR A 142 3.99 0.03 17.10
N ARG A 143 3.71 0.87 16.09
CA ARG A 143 4.41 2.14 15.91
C ARG A 143 3.46 3.17 15.35
N SER A 144 3.59 4.38 15.84
CA SER A 144 2.80 5.49 15.36
C SER A 144 3.68 6.75 15.37
N GLU A 145 3.75 7.42 14.21
CA GLU A 145 4.47 8.67 14.09
C GLU A 145 3.49 9.76 13.73
N GLU A 146 3.52 10.85 14.47
CA GLU A 146 2.73 12.02 14.15
C GLU A 146 3.62 12.99 13.38
N HIS A 147 3.14 13.38 12.21
CA HIS A 147 3.79 14.40 11.42
C HIS A 147 2.96 15.66 11.49
N THR A 148 3.49 16.67 12.16
CA THR A 148 2.92 18.00 12.12
C THR A 148 3.57 18.72 10.95
N SER A 149 2.80 18.96 9.95
CA SER A 149 3.30 19.74 8.82
C SER A 149 2.48 20.99 8.65
#